data_2cd29670b123cdf3f331524a4aae768f
#
_entry.id   2cd29670b123cdf3f331524a4aae768f
#
_cell.length_a   1.000
_cell.length_b   1.000
_cell.length_c   1.000
_cell.angle_alpha   90.00
_cell.angle_beta   90.00
_cell.angle_gamma   90.00
#
_symmetry.space_group_name_H-M   'P 1'
#
loop_
_entity.id
_entity.type
_entity.pdbx_description
1 polymer ?
#
loop_
_entity_poly.entity_id
_entity_poly.type
_entity_poly.pdbx_seq_one_letter_code
_entity_poly.pdbx_strand_id
1 'polypeptide(L)'
;MRAAQFRAMRETLGLSQEDVGDAVGVDCESVESWETCVNPISDDVEEWLSCEKAVADYAVNSAIGSILALPDPPATVSLAYYRTQEEYDQFGRGDGPFHIGNANARRVADALEAKGIDCEFYYPGESEAVETCSPHAWG
;
A
#
# COMPACT_ATOMS: atom_id res chain seq x y z
N MET A 1 -22.31 2.31 -2.44
CA MET A 1 -21.07 3.05 -2.87
C MET A 1 -21.11 3.28 -4.37
N ARG A 2 -20.68 4.43 -4.82
CA ARG A 2 -20.54 4.70 -6.25
C ARG A 2 -19.36 3.94 -6.84
N ALA A 3 -19.48 3.55 -8.10
CA ALA A 3 -18.42 2.83 -8.81
C ALA A 3 -17.08 3.56 -8.81
N ALA A 4 -17.10 4.88 -9.05
CA ALA A 4 -15.89 5.68 -9.03
C ALA A 4 -15.25 5.77 -7.65
N GLN A 5 -16.04 5.81 -6.60
CA GLN A 5 -15.55 5.80 -5.22
C GLN A 5 -14.89 4.48 -4.89
N PHE A 6 -15.48 3.38 -5.31
CA PHE A 6 -14.91 2.05 -5.13
C PHE A 6 -13.53 1.93 -5.81
N ARG A 7 -13.47 2.34 -7.06
CA ARG A 7 -12.21 2.33 -7.81
C ARG A 7 -11.15 3.21 -7.17
N ALA A 8 -11.51 4.41 -6.75
CA ALA A 8 -10.57 5.33 -6.10
C ALA A 8 -10.01 4.75 -4.81
N MET A 9 -10.85 4.10 -3.99
CA MET A 9 -10.41 3.43 -2.77
C MET A 9 -9.48 2.26 -3.08
N ARG A 10 -9.85 1.44 -4.07
CA ARG A 10 -9.01 0.32 -4.50
C ARG A 10 -7.62 0.81 -4.94
N GLU A 11 -7.60 1.84 -5.77
CA GLU A 11 -6.33 2.41 -6.27
C GLU A 11 -5.49 3.02 -5.15
N THR A 12 -6.11 3.71 -4.20
CA THR A 12 -5.41 4.24 -3.03
C THR A 12 -4.76 3.13 -2.20
N LEU A 13 -5.44 1.99 -2.09
CA LEU A 13 -4.91 0.82 -1.39
C LEU A 13 -3.84 0.06 -2.20
N GLY A 14 -3.64 0.43 -3.46
CA GLY A 14 -2.68 -0.24 -4.34
C GLY A 14 -3.17 -1.59 -4.86
N LEU A 15 -4.44 -1.91 -4.67
CA LEU A 15 -5.01 -3.19 -5.08
C LEU A 15 -5.35 -3.20 -6.55
N SER A 16 -5.00 -4.29 -7.25
CA SER A 16 -5.51 -4.56 -8.59
C SER A 16 -6.94 -5.10 -8.51
N GLN A 17 -7.62 -5.13 -9.64
CA GLN A 17 -8.93 -5.79 -9.71
C GLN A 17 -8.81 -7.28 -9.38
N GLU A 18 -7.71 -7.91 -9.78
CA GLU A 18 -7.43 -9.31 -9.45
C GLU A 18 -7.25 -9.49 -7.93
N ASP A 19 -6.52 -8.60 -7.26
CA ASP A 19 -6.35 -8.63 -5.81
C ASP A 19 -7.70 -8.60 -5.09
N VAL A 20 -8.59 -7.72 -5.52
CA VAL A 20 -9.94 -7.63 -4.96
C VAL A 20 -10.72 -8.90 -5.22
N GLY A 21 -10.68 -9.38 -6.44
CA GLY A 21 -11.36 -10.63 -6.81
C GLY A 21 -10.91 -11.81 -5.97
N ASP A 22 -9.62 -11.96 -5.76
CA ASP A 22 -9.06 -13.02 -4.92
C ASP A 22 -9.52 -12.89 -3.47
N ALA A 23 -9.58 -11.67 -2.95
CA ALA A 23 -9.99 -11.43 -1.57
C ALA A 23 -11.46 -11.71 -1.32
N VAL A 24 -12.34 -11.40 -2.27
CA VAL A 24 -13.79 -11.54 -2.10
C VAL A 24 -14.37 -12.76 -2.84
N GLY A 25 -13.54 -13.54 -3.50
CA GLY A 25 -13.94 -14.81 -4.12
C GLY A 25 -14.65 -14.68 -5.46
N VAL A 26 -14.28 -13.67 -6.25
CA VAL A 26 -14.81 -13.48 -7.61
C VAL A 26 -13.68 -13.29 -8.62
N ASP A 27 -13.99 -13.33 -9.90
CA ASP A 27 -13.00 -13.05 -10.94
C ASP A 27 -12.82 -11.53 -11.13
N CYS A 28 -11.74 -11.13 -11.81
CA CYS A 28 -11.47 -9.71 -12.02
C CYS A 28 -12.48 -9.05 -12.94
N GLU A 29 -13.15 -9.82 -13.80
CA GLU A 29 -14.21 -9.32 -14.67
C GLU A 29 -15.42 -8.84 -13.87
N SER A 30 -15.73 -9.52 -12.77
CA SER A 30 -16.78 -9.09 -11.86
C SER A 30 -16.44 -7.74 -11.23
N VAL A 31 -15.19 -7.57 -10.78
CA VAL A 31 -14.72 -6.31 -10.21
C VAL A 31 -14.79 -5.18 -11.24
N GLU A 32 -14.35 -5.46 -12.46
CA GLU A 32 -14.46 -4.49 -13.57
C GLU A 32 -15.92 -4.08 -13.81
N SER A 33 -16.83 -5.04 -13.75
CA SER A 33 -18.25 -4.76 -13.95
C SER A 33 -18.83 -3.80 -12.91
N TRP A 34 -18.32 -3.87 -11.68
CA TRP A 34 -18.73 -2.94 -10.63
C TRP A 34 -18.20 -1.53 -10.90
N GLU A 35 -16.96 -1.43 -11.37
CA GLU A 35 -16.30 -0.14 -11.59
C GLU A 35 -16.79 0.56 -12.85
N THR A 36 -17.36 -0.19 -13.79
CA THR A 36 -17.93 0.35 -15.03
C THR A 36 -19.45 0.51 -14.98
N CYS A 37 -20.04 0.32 -13.82
CA CYS A 37 -21.49 0.47 -13.59
C CYS A 37 -22.35 -0.57 -14.32
N VAL A 38 -21.77 -1.71 -14.72
CA VAL A 38 -22.53 -2.79 -15.35
C VAL A 38 -23.33 -3.57 -14.32
N ASN A 39 -22.68 -3.87 -13.18
CA ASN A 39 -23.33 -4.55 -12.07
C ASN A 39 -23.15 -3.75 -10.78
N PRO A 40 -24.10 -3.84 -9.85
CA PRO A 40 -24.00 -3.14 -8.58
C PRO A 40 -22.95 -3.82 -7.66
N ILE A 41 -22.36 -3.02 -6.79
CA ILE A 41 -21.44 -3.51 -5.76
C ILE A 41 -22.28 -4.01 -4.59
N SER A 42 -22.01 -5.22 -4.10
CA SER A 42 -22.72 -5.76 -2.93
C SER A 42 -22.31 -5.02 -1.66
N ASP A 43 -23.19 -5.01 -0.67
CA ASP A 43 -22.91 -4.38 0.62
C ASP A 43 -21.71 -5.03 1.32
N ASP A 44 -21.56 -6.33 1.20
CA ASP A 44 -20.44 -7.07 1.81
C ASP A 44 -19.09 -6.64 1.22
N VAL A 45 -19.03 -6.47 -0.09
CA VAL A 45 -17.80 -6.03 -0.78
C VAL A 45 -17.48 -4.58 -0.41
N GLU A 46 -18.48 -3.73 -0.39
CA GLU A 46 -18.34 -2.33 0.01
C GLU A 46 -17.81 -2.23 1.44
N GLU A 47 -18.37 -2.99 2.36
CA GLU A 47 -17.94 -3.02 3.74
C GLU A 47 -16.51 -3.53 3.87
N TRP A 48 -16.17 -4.61 3.17
CA TRP A 48 -14.81 -5.13 3.17
C TRP A 48 -13.80 -4.08 2.72
N LEU A 49 -14.04 -3.43 1.59
CA LEU A 49 -13.10 -2.43 1.07
C LEU A 49 -13.00 -1.23 2.00
N SER A 50 -14.11 -0.80 2.58
CA SER A 50 -14.13 0.32 3.54
C SER A 50 -13.32 -0.01 4.79
N CYS A 51 -13.39 -1.26 5.28
CA CYS A 51 -12.60 -1.72 6.41
C CYS A 51 -11.10 -1.74 6.07
N GLU A 52 -10.74 -2.26 4.89
CA GLU A 52 -9.35 -2.25 4.43
C GLU A 52 -8.79 -0.83 4.35
N LYS A 53 -9.59 0.10 3.85
CA LYS A 53 -9.20 1.51 3.76
C LYS A 53 -8.99 2.11 5.15
N ALA A 54 -9.87 1.82 6.09
CA ALA A 54 -9.77 2.34 7.46
C ALA A 54 -8.50 1.83 8.16
N VAL A 55 -8.18 0.55 7.99
CA VAL A 55 -6.96 -0.05 8.55
C VAL A 55 -5.72 0.59 7.91
N ALA A 56 -5.71 0.76 6.61
CA ALA A 56 -4.60 1.39 5.91
C ALA A 56 -4.41 2.84 6.34
N ASP A 57 -5.49 3.61 6.45
CA ASP A 57 -5.43 5.00 6.90
C ASP A 57 -4.86 5.11 8.31
N TYR A 58 -5.27 4.22 9.20
CA TYR A 58 -4.74 4.19 10.56
C TYR A 58 -3.23 3.89 10.56
N ALA A 59 -2.80 2.91 9.78
CA ALA A 59 -1.37 2.55 9.70
C ALA A 59 -0.53 3.70 9.15
N VAL A 60 -1.00 4.35 8.09
CA VAL A 60 -0.30 5.48 7.48
C VAL A 60 -0.21 6.65 8.46
N ASN A 61 -1.32 7.04 9.06
CA ASN A 61 -1.36 8.18 9.99
C ASN A 61 -0.54 7.92 11.25
N SER A 62 -0.54 6.68 11.75
CA SER A 62 0.26 6.28 12.91
C SER A 62 1.76 6.38 12.62
N ALA A 63 2.19 5.93 11.45
CA ALA A 63 3.59 6.02 11.05
C ALA A 63 4.05 7.47 10.90
N ILE A 64 3.26 8.29 10.23
CA ILE A 64 3.55 9.71 10.06
C ILE A 64 3.63 10.40 11.42
N GLY A 65 2.62 10.19 12.27
CA GLY A 65 2.56 10.79 13.59
C GLY A 65 3.72 10.42 14.49
N SER A 66 4.15 9.16 14.45
CA SER A 66 5.28 8.66 15.23
C SER A 66 6.59 9.34 14.84
N ILE A 67 6.81 9.55 13.56
CA ILE A 67 8.03 10.18 13.07
C ILE A 67 8.03 11.69 13.39
N LEU A 68 6.91 12.36 13.14
CA LEU A 68 6.81 13.80 13.40
C LEU A 68 6.81 14.15 14.90
N ALA A 69 6.47 13.20 15.77
CA ALA A 69 6.48 13.39 17.21
C ALA A 69 7.87 13.24 17.84
N LEU A 70 8.86 12.77 17.08
CA LEU A 70 10.22 12.65 17.60
C LEU A 70 10.79 14.04 17.93
N PRO A 71 11.52 14.19 19.06
CA PRO A 71 12.09 15.49 19.43
C PRO A 71 13.05 16.04 18.38
N ASP A 72 13.72 15.16 17.66
CA ASP A 72 14.67 15.50 16.61
C ASP A 72 14.40 14.59 15.42
N PRO A 73 13.41 14.91 14.56
CA PRO A 73 13.06 14.07 13.44
C PRO A 73 14.26 13.84 12.51
N PRO A 74 14.43 12.62 11.99
CA PRO A 74 15.56 12.33 11.09
C PRO A 74 15.43 13.12 9.78
N ALA A 75 16.57 13.40 9.17
CA ALA A 75 16.60 14.05 7.86
C ALA A 75 16.11 13.13 6.75
N THR A 76 16.34 11.82 6.92
CA THR A 76 15.95 10.79 5.96
C THR A 76 15.31 9.61 6.67
N VAL A 77 14.23 9.10 6.11
CA VAL A 77 13.52 7.92 6.62
C VAL A 77 13.56 6.83 5.55
N SER A 78 13.94 5.61 5.97
CA SER A 78 13.93 4.45 5.10
C SER A 78 12.66 3.65 5.30
N LEU A 79 11.96 3.36 4.20
CA LEU A 79 10.68 2.67 4.21
C LEU A 79 10.79 1.34 3.47
N ALA A 80 10.29 0.28 4.09
CA ALA A 80 10.27 -1.03 3.45
C ALA A 80 9.31 -1.06 2.27
N TYR A 81 9.77 -1.69 1.20
CA TYR A 81 8.99 -1.92 -0.01
C TYR A 81 9.16 -3.37 -0.42
N TYR A 82 8.12 -4.00 -0.90
CA TYR A 82 8.14 -5.45 -1.10
C TYR A 82 8.02 -5.79 -2.58
N ARG A 83 8.86 -6.73 -3.02
CA ARG A 83 8.86 -7.18 -4.43
C ARG A 83 7.82 -8.25 -4.69
N THR A 84 7.55 -9.07 -3.66
CA THR A 84 6.69 -10.25 -3.76
C THR A 84 5.87 -10.43 -2.50
N GLN A 85 4.81 -11.24 -2.61
CA GLN A 85 4.01 -11.62 -1.45
C GLN A 85 4.84 -12.40 -0.42
N GLU A 86 5.76 -13.25 -0.87
CA GLU A 86 6.66 -13.99 0.03
C GLU A 86 7.51 -13.06 0.88
N GLU A 87 8.08 -12.03 0.27
CA GLU A 87 8.89 -11.05 1.00
C GLU A 87 8.05 -10.32 2.03
N TYR A 88 6.83 -9.94 1.66
CA TYR A 88 5.91 -9.29 2.59
C TYR A 88 5.49 -10.21 3.73
N ASP A 89 5.21 -11.47 3.44
CA ASP A 89 4.83 -12.45 4.47
C ASP A 89 5.97 -12.68 5.46
N GLN A 90 7.21 -12.61 5.01
CA GLN A 90 8.38 -12.83 5.86
C GLN A 90 8.77 -11.59 6.67
N PHE A 91 8.74 -10.41 6.09
CA PHE A 91 9.28 -9.20 6.69
C PHE A 91 8.22 -8.14 7.04
N GLY A 92 7.05 -8.23 6.43
CA GLY A 92 5.96 -7.27 6.68
C GLY A 92 5.25 -7.53 7.99
N ARG A 93 4.43 -6.58 8.40
CA ARG A 93 3.68 -6.66 9.66
C ARG A 93 2.18 -6.79 9.46
N GLY A 94 1.72 -6.66 8.24
CA GLY A 94 0.30 -6.70 7.91
C GLY A 94 -0.12 -8.04 7.32
N ASP A 95 -1.41 -8.24 7.27
CA ASP A 95 -2.03 -9.32 6.54
C ASP A 95 -2.45 -8.82 5.15
N GLY A 96 -2.84 -9.74 4.30
CA GLY A 96 -3.36 -9.41 2.98
C GLY A 96 -2.28 -9.19 1.92
N PRO A 97 -2.66 -8.57 0.79
CA PRO A 97 -1.76 -8.38 -0.33
C PRO A 97 -0.62 -7.41 -0.02
N PHE A 98 0.59 -7.73 -0.48
CA PHE A 98 1.75 -6.86 -0.28
C PHE A 98 1.59 -5.48 -0.94
N HIS A 99 0.73 -5.38 -1.94
CA HIS A 99 0.43 -4.11 -2.62
C HIS A 99 -0.11 -3.05 -1.66
N ILE A 100 -0.85 -3.45 -0.62
CA ILE A 100 -1.33 -2.52 0.41
C ILE A 100 -0.16 -1.94 1.19
N GLY A 101 0.77 -2.80 1.61
CA GLY A 101 1.98 -2.35 2.31
C GLY A 101 2.78 -1.34 1.50
N ASN A 102 2.97 -1.63 0.21
CA ASN A 102 3.68 -0.72 -0.69
C ASN A 102 2.95 0.60 -0.90
N ALA A 103 1.62 0.55 -1.08
CA ALA A 103 0.82 1.77 -1.21
C ALA A 103 0.88 2.62 0.06
N ASN A 104 0.83 1.99 1.23
CA ASN A 104 0.97 2.68 2.51
C ASN A 104 2.34 3.35 2.63
N ALA A 105 3.40 2.67 2.22
CA ALA A 105 4.75 3.24 2.23
C ALA A 105 4.85 4.49 1.35
N ARG A 106 4.26 4.45 0.14
CA ARG A 106 4.21 5.63 -0.74
C ARG A 106 3.45 6.78 -0.11
N ARG A 107 2.34 6.51 0.56
CA ARG A 107 1.53 7.53 1.24
C ARG A 107 2.29 8.17 2.40
N VAL A 108 3.00 7.38 3.18
CA VAL A 108 3.86 7.88 4.26
C VAL A 108 4.97 8.76 3.69
N ALA A 109 5.64 8.29 2.62
CA ALA A 109 6.71 9.05 1.98
C ALA A 109 6.22 10.41 1.48
N ASP A 110 5.08 10.44 0.78
CA ASP A 110 4.52 11.69 0.27
C ASP A 110 4.25 12.69 1.39
N ALA A 111 3.68 12.22 2.51
CA ALA A 111 3.37 13.08 3.64
C ALA A 111 4.63 13.61 4.34
N LEU A 112 5.64 12.76 4.53
CA LEU A 112 6.91 13.16 5.15
C LEU A 112 7.70 14.12 4.27
N GLU A 113 7.74 13.87 2.97
CA GLU A 113 8.42 14.74 2.02
C GLU A 113 7.78 16.12 1.97
N ALA A 114 6.47 16.19 2.12
CA ALA A 114 5.76 17.48 2.23
C ALA A 114 6.16 18.26 3.49
N LYS A 115 6.73 17.58 4.49
CA LYS A 115 7.26 18.19 5.72
C LYS A 115 8.77 18.41 5.69
N GLY A 116 9.42 18.16 4.56
CA GLY A 116 10.85 18.36 4.40
C GLY A 116 11.72 17.18 4.85
N ILE A 117 11.14 16.01 5.07
CA ILE A 117 11.87 14.80 5.44
C ILE A 117 12.02 13.94 4.18
N ASP A 118 13.25 13.66 3.78
CA ASP A 118 13.52 12.81 2.62
C ASP A 118 13.18 11.36 2.94
N CYS A 119 12.62 10.65 1.98
CA CYS A 119 12.30 9.24 2.13
C CYS A 119 12.99 8.43 1.04
N GLU A 120 13.42 7.24 1.42
CA GLU A 120 13.95 6.26 0.49
C GLU A 120 13.32 4.90 0.76
N PHE A 121 13.26 4.07 -0.28
CA PHE A 121 12.67 2.74 -0.18
C PHE A 121 13.76 1.68 -0.25
N TYR A 122 13.56 0.57 0.43
CA TYR A 122 14.46 -0.57 0.36
C TYR A 122 13.68 -1.89 0.39
N TYR A 123 14.28 -2.94 -0.13
CA TYR A 123 13.70 -4.28 -0.08
C TYR A 123 14.26 -5.03 1.13
N PRO A 124 13.42 -5.38 2.13
CA PRO A 124 13.94 -6.04 3.34
C PRO A 124 14.65 -7.36 3.09
N GLY A 125 14.27 -8.06 2.03
CA GLY A 125 14.87 -9.35 1.67
C GLY A 125 16.09 -9.26 0.77
N GLU A 126 16.55 -8.07 0.38
CA GLU A 126 17.72 -7.96 -0.49
C GLU A 126 19.01 -8.23 0.28
N SER A 127 19.96 -8.88 -0.40
CA SER A 127 21.27 -9.09 0.17
C SER A 127 22.16 -7.90 -0.12
N GLU A 128 23.24 -7.76 0.65
CA GLU A 128 24.22 -6.70 0.45
C GLU A 128 24.78 -6.67 -0.97
N ALA A 129 25.00 -7.84 -1.56
CA ALA A 129 25.46 -7.94 -2.93
C ALA A 129 24.47 -7.38 -3.95
N VAL A 130 23.18 -7.62 -3.71
CA VAL A 130 22.09 -7.09 -4.55
C VAL A 130 21.97 -5.59 -4.38
N GLU A 131 22.04 -5.09 -3.16
CA GLU A 131 22.03 -3.66 -2.87
C GLU A 131 23.14 -2.93 -3.60
N THR A 132 24.34 -3.48 -3.56
CA THR A 132 25.49 -2.88 -4.22
C THR A 132 25.29 -2.75 -5.71
N CYS A 133 24.63 -3.72 -6.29
CA CYS A 133 24.34 -3.72 -7.72
C CYS A 133 23.28 -2.71 -8.10
N SER A 134 22.20 -2.68 -7.33
CA SER A 134 21.02 -1.88 -7.62
C SER A 134 21.25 -0.38 -7.56
N PRO A 135 21.68 0.19 -6.44
CA PRO A 135 21.73 1.65 -6.30
C PRO A 135 22.63 2.30 -7.32
N HIS A 136 23.66 1.63 -7.71
CA HIS A 136 24.62 2.20 -8.63
C HIS A 136 24.22 2.04 -10.09
N ALA A 137 23.21 1.24 -10.36
CA ALA A 137 22.64 1.16 -11.70
C ALA A 137 21.91 2.45 -12.08
N TRP A 138 21.42 3.18 -11.11
CA TRP A 138 20.71 4.42 -11.38
C TRP A 138 21.31 5.64 -10.68
N GLY A 139 22.37 5.50 -10.05
CA GLY A 139 22.95 6.64 -9.34
C GLY A 139 24.23 6.36 -8.69
#